data_d5fa9735bf9b43e252d81eb350d8d7f1
#
_entry.id   d5fa9735bf9b43e252d81eb350d8d7f1
#
_cell.length_a   1.000
_cell.length_b   1.000
_cell.length_c   1.000
_cell.angle_alpha   90.00
_cell.angle_beta   90.00
_cell.angle_gamma   90.00
#
_symmetry.space_group_name_H-M   'P 1'
#
loop_
_entity.id
_entity.type
_entity.pdbx_description
1 polymer ?
#
loop_
_entity_poly.entity_id
_entity_poly.type
_entity_poly.pdbx_seq_one_letter_code
_entity_poly.pdbx_strand_id
1 'polypeptide(L)'
;MHTDSSGGIAADRREQQQMRKKAVKNAGMIRIYLNMAWKLLQKNLLSIVIFETVYRLFSSQLVSRLANAAINFSLKQLGTSYMTSENFNKIMLHPLTLLLIFGILLVFFFCMLLEIYAVMAALEASWKRKRISVPVMMLAGGRGAAQFVRARPWTWFFYMAASFPYLWLHSSYSAIRSMKLLQVSLTKIFNAFPAYWIPVVLTILLVAFSFVFSYTIPFRCMMTEKEKNTHLRVRQTLEKRVLRELGINVFFQVMIFLITWVLYLIFGTAVVAYAKLVKTPSTVVSTVIVYGDWVKSTMSLIGGAFGLIGSITYLYLIFIRSSRKGYQKSRTTKKPSSKLVRTFCGPVTAVILTIAMLAGETVYLVYAMRATRAEATASSQYISVSAHRGGARKAPENTMSAIKYAVDSMSDYAEIDVQETSDGEIVLMHDTNLKRTTGLNASIWTLTYDEISQLDAGVRFNKKFRGEQIPKLEEVIAYAKGKINLNIEVKYNGHNQNIVKKVVKIIEDNDFVDQCVLTSMNYNFLRQAKKINPDIKTGYTMKMSYGGLEDMDAADFFSVKYTYITESFVEHAHSLGKEVCAWTLNYQGDMQRMVNCGVDNIITDDPELVRKVILGTTDRNPGFVSLLGYALK
;
A
#
# COMPACT_ATOMS: atom_id res chain seq x y z
N MET A 1 -50.41 -9.70 44.53
CA MET A 1 -48.99 -9.39 44.32
C MET A 1 -48.87 -8.34 43.23
N HIS A 2 -48.89 -7.08 43.59
CA HIS A 2 -48.57 -5.95 42.70
C HIS A 2 -47.09 -5.65 42.87
N THR A 3 -46.27 -6.01 41.87
CA THR A 3 -44.85 -5.68 41.83
C THR A 3 -44.65 -4.32 41.16
N ASP A 4 -43.98 -3.49 41.88
CA ASP A 4 -43.61 -2.10 41.67
C ASP A 4 -42.88 -1.86 40.33
N SER A 5 -43.58 -1.50 39.26
CA SER A 5 -43.01 -1.15 37.97
C SER A 5 -42.61 0.34 37.85
N SER A 6 -42.87 1.15 38.87
CA SER A 6 -42.62 2.60 38.86
C SER A 6 -41.19 3.01 39.16
N GLY A 7 -40.42 2.18 39.86
CA GLY A 7 -39.03 2.45 40.23
C GLY A 7 -38.05 2.37 39.05
N GLY A 8 -38.27 1.42 38.13
CA GLY A 8 -37.41 1.23 36.94
C GLY A 8 -37.47 2.36 35.93
N ILE A 9 -38.68 2.90 35.68
CA ILE A 9 -38.89 3.98 34.70
C ILE A 9 -38.30 5.31 35.21
N ALA A 10 -38.32 5.55 36.52
CA ALA A 10 -37.76 6.76 37.13
C ALA A 10 -36.21 6.73 37.13
N ALA A 11 -35.59 5.56 37.30
CA ALA A 11 -34.15 5.36 37.21
C ALA A 11 -33.63 5.58 35.79
N ASP A 12 -34.30 5.00 34.79
CA ASP A 12 -33.96 5.16 33.36
C ASP A 12 -34.09 6.63 32.90
N ARG A 13 -35.13 7.35 33.31
CA ARG A 13 -35.29 8.78 33.02
C ARG A 13 -34.18 9.64 33.65
N ARG A 14 -33.73 9.32 34.86
CA ARG A 14 -32.58 10.03 35.51
C ARG A 14 -31.28 9.78 34.78
N GLU A 15 -31.04 8.55 34.35
CA GLU A 15 -29.86 8.18 33.60
C GLU A 15 -29.84 8.85 32.20
N GLN A 16 -30.98 8.87 31.50
CA GLN A 16 -31.13 9.58 30.23
C GLN A 16 -30.95 11.09 30.40
N GLN A 17 -31.46 11.71 31.49
CA GLN A 17 -31.22 13.12 31.78
C GLN A 17 -29.74 13.41 32.10
N GLN A 18 -29.06 12.53 32.83
CA GLN A 18 -27.63 12.67 33.09
C GLN A 18 -26.80 12.51 31.81
N MET A 19 -27.15 11.55 30.94
CA MET A 19 -26.49 11.39 29.63
C MET A 19 -26.72 12.62 28.74
N ARG A 20 -27.93 13.17 28.67
CA ARG A 20 -28.21 14.42 27.95
C ARG A 20 -27.43 15.61 28.49
N LYS A 21 -27.35 15.82 29.81
CA LYS A 21 -26.54 16.89 30.43
C LYS A 21 -25.04 16.71 30.13
N LYS A 22 -24.55 15.47 30.12
CA LYS A 22 -23.17 15.13 29.79
C LYS A 22 -22.87 15.37 28.30
N ALA A 23 -23.79 15.02 27.40
CA ALA A 23 -23.68 15.26 25.96
C ALA A 23 -23.68 16.77 25.63
N VAL A 24 -24.56 17.57 26.23
CA VAL A 24 -24.60 19.03 26.06
C VAL A 24 -23.31 19.68 26.57
N LYS A 25 -22.79 19.23 27.71
CA LYS A 25 -21.50 19.70 28.25
C LYS A 25 -20.32 19.35 27.35
N ASN A 26 -20.34 18.16 26.76
CA ASN A 26 -19.29 17.72 25.82
C ASN A 26 -19.38 18.48 24.48
N ALA A 27 -20.59 18.70 23.95
CA ALA A 27 -20.78 19.51 22.72
C ALA A 27 -20.31 20.96 22.92
N GLY A 28 -20.55 21.55 24.07
CA GLY A 28 -20.01 22.87 24.42
C GLY A 28 -18.49 22.89 24.45
N MET A 29 -17.85 21.85 24.97
CA MET A 29 -16.40 21.74 24.96
C MET A 29 -15.82 21.59 23.54
N ILE A 30 -16.39 20.74 22.72
CA ILE A 30 -15.94 20.56 21.32
C ILE A 30 -15.99 21.90 20.58
N ARG A 31 -17.08 22.66 20.72
CA ARG A 31 -17.21 24.00 20.14
C ARG A 31 -16.12 24.96 20.61
N ILE A 32 -15.78 24.92 21.90
CA ILE A 32 -14.69 25.74 22.47
C ILE A 32 -13.35 25.33 21.85
N TYR A 33 -13.05 24.03 21.75
CA TYR A 33 -11.82 23.55 21.14
C TYR A 33 -11.74 23.93 19.66
N LEU A 34 -12.80 23.78 18.88
CA LEU A 34 -12.87 24.20 17.48
C LEU A 34 -12.57 25.68 17.30
N ASN A 35 -13.24 26.53 18.11
CA ASN A 35 -13.01 27.97 18.06
C ASN A 35 -11.58 28.36 18.44
N MET A 36 -10.99 27.69 19.42
CA MET A 36 -9.59 27.93 19.82
C MET A 36 -8.62 27.43 18.75
N ALA A 37 -8.84 26.26 18.18
CA ALA A 37 -8.04 25.71 17.08
C ALA A 37 -8.07 26.65 15.87
N TRP A 38 -9.26 27.12 15.48
CA TRP A 38 -9.41 28.09 14.39
C TRP A 38 -8.65 29.38 14.65
N LYS A 39 -8.74 29.95 15.85
CA LYS A 39 -7.98 31.16 16.23
C LYS A 39 -6.46 30.96 16.17
N LEU A 40 -5.98 29.74 16.44
CA LEU A 40 -4.57 29.39 16.34
C LEU A 40 -4.12 29.21 14.89
N LEU A 41 -4.97 28.65 14.03
CA LEU A 41 -4.63 28.34 12.65
C LEU A 41 -4.79 29.55 11.73
N GLN A 42 -5.91 30.29 11.82
CA GLN A 42 -6.32 31.30 10.83
C GLN A 42 -5.25 32.33 10.47
N LYS A 43 -4.42 32.73 11.42
CA LYS A 43 -3.41 33.80 11.19
C LYS A 43 -2.22 33.36 10.36
N ASN A 44 -1.83 32.10 10.49
CA ASN A 44 -0.67 31.51 9.79
C ASN A 44 -1.05 30.28 8.97
N LEU A 45 -2.36 30.09 8.71
CA LEU A 45 -2.86 28.88 8.01
C LEU A 45 -2.19 28.69 6.65
N LEU A 46 -2.09 29.74 5.85
CA LEU A 46 -1.44 29.68 4.54
C LEU A 46 0.03 29.26 4.67
N SER A 47 0.79 29.85 5.61
CA SER A 47 2.20 29.48 5.84
C SER A 47 2.33 28.03 6.30
N ILE A 48 1.39 27.53 7.14
CA ILE A 48 1.39 26.15 7.62
C ILE A 48 1.09 25.19 6.46
N VAL A 49 0.06 25.49 5.64
CA VAL A 49 -0.33 24.63 4.51
C VAL A 49 0.80 24.55 3.47
N ILE A 50 1.37 25.69 3.08
CA ILE A 50 2.50 25.73 2.15
C ILE A 50 3.69 24.95 2.71
N PHE A 51 4.04 25.17 3.99
CA PHE A 51 5.13 24.45 4.64
C PHE A 51 4.87 22.94 4.59
N GLU A 52 3.70 22.47 4.98
CA GLU A 52 3.35 21.05 5.02
C GLU A 52 3.41 20.42 3.64
N THR A 53 2.83 21.07 2.62
CA THR A 53 2.83 20.53 1.25
C THR A 53 4.27 20.36 0.75
N VAL A 54 5.05 21.43 0.82
CA VAL A 54 6.44 21.43 0.35
C VAL A 54 7.32 20.48 1.14
N TYR A 55 7.21 20.56 2.46
CA TYR A 55 8.05 19.75 3.35
C TYR A 55 7.78 18.26 3.19
N ARG A 56 6.52 17.86 3.06
CA ARG A 56 6.14 16.45 2.87
C ARG A 56 6.63 15.91 1.54
N LEU A 57 6.49 16.66 0.45
CA LEU A 57 7.04 16.26 -0.84
C LEU A 57 8.57 16.07 -0.74
N PHE A 58 9.27 17.03 -0.16
CA PHE A 58 10.72 16.92 0.03
C PHE A 58 11.10 15.74 0.94
N SER A 59 10.50 15.62 2.12
CA SER A 59 10.85 14.58 3.10
C SER A 59 10.48 13.18 2.61
N SER A 60 9.36 13.01 1.91
CA SER A 60 8.97 11.73 1.32
C SER A 60 9.94 11.29 0.22
N GLN A 61 10.33 12.21 -0.67
CA GLN A 61 11.33 11.93 -1.71
C GLN A 61 12.70 11.60 -1.13
N LEU A 62 13.14 12.34 -0.10
CA LEU A 62 14.41 12.08 0.58
C LEU A 62 14.42 10.67 1.18
N VAL A 63 13.40 10.34 1.98
CA VAL A 63 13.31 9.03 2.65
C VAL A 63 13.17 7.89 1.63
N SER A 64 12.36 8.08 0.59
CA SER A 64 12.20 7.08 -0.48
C SER A 64 13.52 6.81 -1.23
N ARG A 65 14.26 7.88 -1.62
CA ARG A 65 15.56 7.73 -2.28
C ARG A 65 16.59 7.06 -1.39
N LEU A 66 16.65 7.42 -0.11
CA LEU A 66 17.55 6.77 0.85
C LEU A 66 17.17 5.29 1.06
N ALA A 67 15.88 4.97 1.13
CA ALA A 67 15.41 3.60 1.26
C ALA A 67 15.79 2.77 0.02
N ASN A 68 15.56 3.30 -1.18
CA ASN A 68 15.92 2.64 -2.42
C ASN A 68 17.45 2.44 -2.53
N ALA A 69 18.24 3.48 -2.23
CA ALA A 69 19.70 3.39 -2.25
C ALA A 69 20.22 2.35 -1.23
N ALA A 70 19.66 2.32 -0.03
CA ALA A 70 20.06 1.37 1.01
C ALA A 70 19.72 -0.08 0.63
N ILE A 71 18.55 -0.31 0.04
CA ILE A 71 18.15 -1.65 -0.41
C ILE A 71 19.04 -2.10 -1.59
N ASN A 72 19.24 -1.25 -2.59
CA ASN A 72 20.11 -1.57 -3.73
C ASN A 72 21.56 -1.85 -3.27
N PHE A 73 22.05 -1.05 -2.32
CA PHE A 73 23.38 -1.30 -1.73
C PHE A 73 23.42 -2.65 -0.97
N SER A 74 22.38 -2.97 -0.20
CA SER A 74 22.26 -4.23 0.53
C SER A 74 22.21 -5.43 -0.44
N LEU A 75 21.42 -5.34 -1.53
CA LEU A 75 21.35 -6.35 -2.57
C LEU A 75 22.71 -6.60 -3.20
N LYS A 76 23.41 -5.54 -3.60
CA LYS A 76 24.75 -5.63 -4.21
C LYS A 76 25.76 -6.31 -3.30
N GLN A 77 25.76 -5.98 -2.00
CA GLN A 77 26.67 -6.61 -1.02
C GLN A 77 26.36 -8.09 -0.78
N LEU A 78 25.10 -8.50 -0.97
CA LEU A 78 24.67 -9.89 -0.86
C LEU A 78 24.83 -10.70 -2.16
N GLY A 79 25.41 -10.09 -3.21
CA GLY A 79 25.63 -10.73 -4.50
C GLY A 79 24.34 -11.04 -5.26
N THR A 80 23.28 -10.23 -5.02
CA THR A 80 21.99 -10.34 -5.73
C THR A 80 21.56 -8.96 -6.20
N SER A 81 21.01 -8.86 -7.41
CA SER A 81 20.47 -7.59 -7.94
C SER A 81 18.98 -7.41 -7.61
N TYR A 82 18.30 -8.47 -7.19
CA TYR A 82 16.85 -8.49 -7.03
C TYR A 82 16.39 -9.09 -5.70
N MET A 83 15.19 -8.69 -5.27
CA MET A 83 14.50 -9.22 -4.11
C MET A 83 13.10 -9.71 -4.50
N THR A 84 12.85 -10.97 -4.20
CA THR A 84 11.55 -11.63 -4.41
C THR A 84 11.05 -12.21 -3.08
N SER A 85 9.87 -12.84 -3.10
CA SER A 85 9.35 -13.52 -1.90
C SER A 85 10.27 -14.64 -1.40
N GLU A 86 11.06 -15.24 -2.27
CA GLU A 86 11.98 -16.34 -1.97
C GLU A 86 13.17 -15.88 -1.11
N ASN A 87 13.84 -14.80 -1.52
CA ASN A 87 15.04 -14.30 -0.83
C ASN A 87 14.76 -13.14 0.17
N PHE A 88 13.50 -12.71 0.30
CA PHE A 88 13.10 -11.58 1.14
C PHE A 88 13.62 -11.68 2.58
N ASN A 89 13.41 -12.82 3.24
CA ASN A 89 13.82 -12.98 4.64
C ASN A 89 15.34 -12.94 4.78
N LYS A 90 16.09 -13.56 3.85
CA LYS A 90 17.55 -13.55 3.84
C LYS A 90 18.08 -12.13 3.72
N ILE A 91 17.49 -11.30 2.86
CA ILE A 91 17.92 -9.91 2.64
C ILE A 91 17.51 -9.02 3.80
N MET A 92 16.24 -9.08 4.21
CA MET A 92 15.70 -8.16 5.22
C MET A 92 16.23 -8.40 6.63
N LEU A 93 16.58 -9.64 6.97
CA LEU A 93 17.15 -10.01 8.27
C LEU A 93 18.69 -9.95 8.29
N HIS A 94 19.33 -9.61 7.18
CA HIS A 94 20.77 -9.46 7.16
C HIS A 94 21.22 -8.28 8.02
N PRO A 95 22.29 -8.41 8.85
CA PRO A 95 22.72 -7.35 9.77
C PRO A 95 22.99 -6.01 9.10
N LEU A 96 23.60 -6.00 7.91
CA LEU A 96 23.84 -4.78 7.15
C LEU A 96 22.52 -4.09 6.75
N THR A 97 21.56 -4.86 6.26
CA THR A 97 20.24 -4.33 5.87
C THR A 97 19.51 -3.74 7.08
N LEU A 98 19.56 -4.42 8.22
CA LEU A 98 18.98 -3.91 9.47
C LEU A 98 19.66 -2.62 9.95
N LEU A 99 20.99 -2.51 9.82
CA LEU A 99 21.73 -1.29 10.13
C LEU A 99 21.33 -0.13 9.22
N LEU A 100 21.20 -0.38 7.92
CA LEU A 100 20.76 0.63 6.95
C LEU A 100 19.31 1.08 7.20
N ILE A 101 18.40 0.14 7.49
CA ILE A 101 17.01 0.45 7.88
C ILE A 101 17.00 1.31 9.14
N PHE A 102 17.81 0.97 10.14
CA PHE A 102 17.92 1.77 11.36
C PHE A 102 18.41 3.20 11.06
N GLY A 103 19.41 3.36 10.19
CA GLY A 103 19.86 4.67 9.72
C GLY A 103 18.77 5.49 9.03
N ILE A 104 17.96 4.85 8.17
CA ILE A 104 16.81 5.48 7.51
C ILE A 104 15.75 5.91 8.54
N LEU A 105 15.47 5.08 9.53
CA LEU A 105 14.54 5.41 10.61
C LEU A 105 15.02 6.61 11.44
N LEU A 106 16.33 6.75 11.68
CA LEU A 106 16.89 7.95 12.32
C LEU A 106 16.61 9.20 11.50
N VAL A 107 16.87 9.17 10.20
CA VAL A 107 16.58 10.31 9.29
C VAL A 107 15.08 10.60 9.28
N PHE A 108 14.26 9.59 9.15
CA PHE A 108 12.80 9.73 9.12
C PHE A 108 12.26 10.37 10.42
N PHE A 109 12.66 9.89 11.58
CA PHE A 109 12.23 10.47 12.85
C PHE A 109 12.79 11.89 13.08
N PHE A 110 13.97 12.19 12.57
CA PHE A 110 14.50 13.55 12.58
C PHE A 110 13.66 14.49 11.70
N CYS A 111 13.28 14.06 10.52
CA CYS A 111 12.36 14.79 9.65
C CYS A 111 11.02 15.05 10.35
N MET A 112 10.40 14.02 10.94
CA MET A 112 9.15 14.19 11.71
C MET A 112 9.31 15.21 12.85
N LEU A 113 10.42 15.16 13.56
CA LEU A 113 10.68 16.07 14.66
C LEU A 113 10.80 17.53 14.16
N LEU A 114 11.46 17.75 13.03
CA LEU A 114 11.56 19.04 12.36
C LEU A 114 10.16 19.58 11.99
N GLU A 115 9.32 18.75 11.37
CA GLU A 115 7.95 19.09 10.98
C GLU A 115 7.12 19.52 12.20
N ILE A 116 7.16 18.73 13.28
CA ILE A 116 6.46 19.06 14.53
C ILE A 116 6.90 20.42 15.09
N TYR A 117 8.20 20.67 15.19
CA TYR A 117 8.71 21.94 15.71
C TYR A 117 8.38 23.14 14.83
N ALA A 118 8.38 22.96 13.49
CA ALA A 118 8.00 24.01 12.56
C ALA A 118 6.53 24.41 12.69
N VAL A 119 5.63 23.43 12.75
CA VAL A 119 4.19 23.68 12.96
C VAL A 119 3.94 24.29 14.33
N MET A 120 4.59 23.80 15.39
CA MET A 120 4.47 24.38 16.72
C MET A 120 4.95 25.82 16.78
N ALA A 121 6.03 26.17 16.06
CA ALA A 121 6.50 27.56 15.97
C ALA A 121 5.44 28.47 15.32
N ALA A 122 4.72 27.97 14.31
CA ALA A 122 3.64 28.71 13.67
C ALA A 122 2.43 28.89 14.60
N LEU A 123 2.05 27.85 15.35
CA LEU A 123 0.98 27.94 16.35
C LEU A 123 1.34 28.91 17.48
N GLU A 124 2.59 28.89 17.94
CA GLU A 124 3.10 29.85 18.93
C GLU A 124 3.07 31.30 18.40
N ALA A 125 3.49 31.52 17.16
CA ALA A 125 3.41 32.82 16.52
C ALA A 125 1.94 33.30 16.43
N SER A 126 1.03 32.44 16.06
CA SER A 126 -0.40 32.72 16.02
C SER A 126 -0.96 33.07 17.40
N TRP A 127 -0.59 32.33 18.44
CA TRP A 127 -0.97 32.62 19.82
C TRP A 127 -0.51 34.03 20.27
N LYS A 128 0.70 34.40 19.85
CA LYS A 128 1.27 35.74 20.09
C LYS A 128 0.78 36.79 19.08
N ARG A 129 -0.22 36.49 18.27
CA ARG A 129 -0.78 37.35 17.21
C ARG A 129 0.25 37.83 16.17
N LYS A 130 1.34 37.08 15.94
CA LYS A 130 2.38 37.37 14.95
C LYS A 130 2.19 36.48 13.70
N ARG A 131 2.63 37.00 12.53
CA ARG A 131 2.79 36.23 11.30
C ARG A 131 4.17 35.60 11.27
N ILE A 132 4.29 34.42 10.68
CA ILE A 132 5.52 33.68 10.47
C ILE A 132 5.59 33.22 9.00
N SER A 133 6.77 33.36 8.38
CA SER A 133 6.99 32.86 7.02
C SER A 133 7.52 31.44 7.02
N VAL A 134 7.33 30.73 5.89
CA VAL A 134 7.78 29.34 5.70
C VAL A 134 9.27 29.14 6.01
N PRO A 135 10.21 29.98 5.51
CA PRO A 135 11.62 29.80 5.86
C PRO A 135 11.91 29.93 7.36
N VAL A 136 11.19 30.83 8.07
CA VAL A 136 11.33 30.93 9.53
C VAL A 136 10.79 29.70 10.23
N MET A 137 9.71 29.09 9.73
CA MET A 137 9.20 27.80 10.22
C MET A 137 10.25 26.70 10.04
N MET A 138 10.87 26.59 8.86
CA MET A 138 11.94 25.62 8.57
C MET A 138 13.12 25.77 9.54
N LEU A 139 13.59 27.00 9.74
CA LEU A 139 14.69 27.29 10.67
C LEU A 139 14.32 26.98 12.13
N ALA A 140 13.11 27.30 12.54
CA ALA A 140 12.63 26.98 13.88
C ALA A 140 12.52 25.47 14.07
N GLY A 141 12.00 24.76 13.05
CA GLY A 141 11.94 23.30 12.98
C GLY A 141 13.31 22.65 13.13
N GLY A 142 14.26 23.03 12.27
CA GLY A 142 15.62 22.50 12.28
C GLY A 142 16.38 22.76 13.60
N ARG A 143 16.27 23.98 14.13
CA ARG A 143 16.89 24.32 15.43
C ARG A 143 16.25 23.55 16.57
N GLY A 144 14.91 23.44 16.60
CA GLY A 144 14.19 22.71 17.63
C GLY A 144 14.53 21.22 17.61
N ALA A 145 14.53 20.61 16.44
CA ALA A 145 14.90 19.20 16.24
C ALA A 145 16.35 18.94 16.70
N ALA A 146 17.30 19.77 16.24
CA ALA A 146 18.71 19.62 16.63
C ALA A 146 18.93 19.79 18.14
N GLN A 147 18.23 20.75 18.77
CA GLN A 147 18.30 20.93 20.23
C GLN A 147 17.71 19.74 20.98
N PHE A 148 16.60 19.18 20.50
CA PHE A 148 15.96 18.01 21.11
C PHE A 148 16.89 16.80 21.07
N VAL A 149 17.51 16.53 19.92
CA VAL A 149 18.48 15.44 19.73
C VAL A 149 19.71 15.64 20.64
N ARG A 150 20.30 16.83 20.66
CA ARG A 150 21.46 17.15 21.50
C ARG A 150 21.18 17.00 23.00
N ALA A 151 19.98 17.40 23.43
CA ALA A 151 19.59 17.28 24.84
C ALA A 151 19.34 15.83 25.27
N ARG A 152 19.13 14.93 24.32
CA ARG A 152 18.77 13.51 24.60
C ARG A 152 19.35 12.58 23.55
N PRO A 153 20.68 12.43 23.43
CA PRO A 153 21.35 11.81 22.30
C PRO A 153 20.96 10.33 22.06
N TRP A 154 20.59 9.59 23.13
CA TRP A 154 20.24 8.18 23.03
C TRP A 154 18.74 7.89 23.18
N THR A 155 17.99 8.77 23.83
CA THR A 155 16.56 8.52 24.14
C THR A 155 15.60 9.16 23.15
N TRP A 156 16.04 10.10 22.30
CA TRP A 156 15.18 10.80 21.35
C TRP A 156 14.56 9.84 20.32
N PHE A 157 15.34 8.85 19.87
CA PHE A 157 14.89 7.86 18.91
C PHE A 157 13.73 7.03 19.48
N PHE A 158 13.93 6.45 20.68
CA PHE A 158 12.89 5.63 21.32
C PHE A 158 11.64 6.44 21.64
N TYR A 159 11.82 7.71 21.99
CA TYR A 159 10.71 8.61 22.24
C TYR A 159 9.90 8.88 20.96
N MET A 160 10.56 9.14 19.84
CA MET A 160 9.92 9.32 18.55
C MET A 160 9.29 8.01 18.06
N ALA A 161 9.96 6.88 18.22
CA ALA A 161 9.43 5.57 17.91
C ALA A 161 8.13 5.27 18.71
N ALA A 162 8.12 5.56 20.01
CA ALA A 162 6.92 5.39 20.85
C ALA A 162 5.77 6.35 20.48
N SER A 163 6.09 7.54 19.96
CA SER A 163 5.09 8.53 19.52
C SER A 163 4.60 8.29 18.08
N PHE A 164 5.36 7.53 17.31
CA PHE A 164 5.14 7.31 15.88
C PHE A 164 3.81 6.70 15.52
N PRO A 165 3.29 5.63 16.15
CA PRO A 165 2.04 5.02 15.77
C PRO A 165 0.85 5.98 15.79
N TYR A 166 0.79 6.92 16.74
CA TYR A 166 -0.21 7.96 16.79
C TYR A 166 -0.02 9.03 15.70
N LEU A 167 1.21 9.52 15.55
CA LEU A 167 1.55 10.50 14.54
C LEU A 167 1.47 9.92 13.12
N TRP A 168 1.77 8.64 12.99
CA TRP A 168 1.75 7.90 11.75
C TRP A 168 0.36 7.70 11.14
N LEU A 169 -0.69 7.55 11.93
CA LEU A 169 -2.06 7.49 11.42
C LEU A 169 -2.40 8.64 10.46
N HIS A 170 -1.72 9.77 10.60
CA HIS A 170 -2.00 10.98 9.82
C HIS A 170 -1.00 11.26 8.70
N SER A 171 0.25 10.82 8.86
CA SER A 171 1.32 11.17 7.89
C SER A 171 1.58 10.11 6.83
N SER A 172 1.03 8.91 6.96
CA SER A 172 1.66 7.76 6.32
C SER A 172 0.78 6.91 5.43
N TYR A 173 -0.50 7.21 5.30
CA TYR A 173 -1.30 6.42 4.36
C TYR A 173 -0.72 6.48 2.95
N SER A 174 -0.28 7.65 2.49
CA SER A 174 0.38 7.83 1.20
C SER A 174 1.80 7.23 1.16
N ALA A 175 2.60 7.45 2.21
CA ALA A 175 3.97 6.94 2.26
C ALA A 175 4.04 5.42 2.34
N ILE A 176 3.16 4.77 3.13
CA ILE A 176 3.11 3.30 3.19
C ILE A 176 2.67 2.72 1.86
N ARG A 177 1.71 3.37 1.21
CA ARG A 177 1.19 2.91 -0.07
C ARG A 177 2.24 3.02 -1.17
N SER A 178 3.10 4.03 -1.13
CA SER A 178 4.23 4.16 -2.05
C SER A 178 5.39 3.22 -1.73
N MET A 179 5.53 2.77 -0.48
CA MET A 179 6.56 1.81 -0.06
C MET A 179 6.03 0.38 -0.11
N LYS A 180 6.02 -0.25 -1.30
CA LYS A 180 5.57 -1.65 -1.51
C LYS A 180 6.22 -2.64 -0.54
N LEU A 181 7.48 -2.40 -0.17
CA LEU A 181 8.23 -3.23 0.77
C LEU A 181 7.63 -3.21 2.18
N LEU A 182 7.20 -2.04 2.64
CA LEU A 182 6.53 -1.90 3.94
C LEU A 182 5.16 -2.58 3.95
N GLN A 183 4.41 -2.49 2.85
CA GLN A 183 3.15 -3.22 2.70
C GLN A 183 3.35 -4.72 2.81
N VAL A 184 4.37 -5.28 2.12
CA VAL A 184 4.68 -6.72 2.19
C VAL A 184 5.05 -7.13 3.60
N SER A 185 5.91 -6.35 4.27
CA SER A 185 6.33 -6.63 5.64
C SER A 185 5.13 -6.60 6.60
N LEU A 186 4.27 -5.60 6.51
CA LEU A 186 3.06 -5.51 7.31
C LEU A 186 2.11 -6.68 7.02
N THR A 187 1.88 -7.03 5.76
CA THR A 187 1.02 -8.16 5.39
C THR A 187 1.56 -9.46 5.96
N LYS A 188 2.89 -9.71 5.90
CA LYS A 188 3.50 -10.88 6.52
C LYS A 188 3.30 -10.91 8.04
N ILE A 189 3.47 -9.76 8.71
CA ILE A 189 3.23 -9.64 10.15
C ILE A 189 1.76 -9.93 10.48
N PHE A 190 0.81 -9.34 9.75
CA PHE A 190 -0.62 -9.58 9.99
C PHE A 190 -1.01 -11.04 9.76
N ASN A 191 -0.48 -11.69 8.72
CA ASN A 191 -0.76 -13.09 8.39
C ASN A 191 -0.08 -14.10 9.35
N ALA A 192 0.89 -13.67 10.16
CA ALA A 192 1.52 -14.51 11.18
C ALA A 192 0.60 -14.75 12.40
N PHE A 193 -0.47 -13.98 12.56
CA PHE A 193 -1.41 -14.15 13.66
C PHE A 193 -2.52 -15.15 13.32
N PRO A 194 -2.96 -16.00 14.28
CA PRO A 194 -3.97 -17.02 14.05
C PRO A 194 -5.37 -16.47 13.74
N ALA A 195 -5.62 -15.19 14.10
CA ALA A 195 -6.89 -14.51 13.80
C ALA A 195 -6.63 -13.05 13.42
N TYR A 196 -7.26 -12.57 12.36
CA TYR A 196 -7.08 -11.23 11.78
C TYR A 196 -7.44 -10.08 12.75
N TRP A 197 -8.29 -10.29 13.73
CA TRP A 197 -8.67 -9.26 14.71
C TRP A 197 -7.57 -8.98 15.75
N ILE A 198 -6.67 -9.94 16.01
CA ILE A 198 -5.57 -9.80 16.99
C ILE A 198 -4.66 -8.62 16.61
N PRO A 199 -4.06 -8.56 15.40
CA PRO A 199 -3.22 -7.45 15.00
C PRO A 199 -4.01 -6.12 14.93
N VAL A 200 -5.30 -6.14 14.65
CA VAL A 200 -6.15 -4.94 14.67
C VAL A 200 -6.26 -4.39 16.10
N VAL A 201 -6.58 -5.23 17.07
CA VAL A 201 -6.66 -4.83 18.49
C VAL A 201 -5.31 -4.33 18.99
N LEU A 202 -4.22 -5.04 18.68
CA LEU A 202 -2.87 -4.63 19.06
C LEU A 202 -2.50 -3.27 18.44
N THR A 203 -2.89 -3.02 17.20
CA THR A 203 -2.67 -1.72 16.55
C THR A 203 -3.44 -0.61 17.26
N ILE A 204 -4.71 -0.83 17.63
CA ILE A 204 -5.53 0.14 18.37
C ILE A 204 -4.89 0.45 19.73
N LEU A 205 -4.46 -0.57 20.46
CA LEU A 205 -3.79 -0.40 21.76
C LEU A 205 -2.46 0.34 21.62
N LEU A 206 -1.67 0.01 20.60
CA LEU A 206 -0.40 0.68 20.30
C LEU A 206 -0.61 2.16 19.97
N VAL A 207 -1.64 2.50 19.20
CA VAL A 207 -2.00 3.88 18.87
C VAL A 207 -2.45 4.64 20.12
N ALA A 208 -3.28 4.04 20.95
CA ALA A 208 -3.73 4.63 22.21
C ALA A 208 -2.56 4.88 23.18
N PHE A 209 -1.63 3.93 23.30
CA PHE A 209 -0.40 4.07 24.07
C PHE A 209 0.49 5.19 23.50
N SER A 210 0.68 5.20 22.19
CA SER A 210 1.46 6.20 21.47
C SER A 210 0.89 7.63 21.64
N PHE A 211 -0.44 7.78 21.75
CA PHE A 211 -1.07 9.06 22.06
C PHE A 211 -0.58 9.64 23.38
N VAL A 212 -0.43 8.82 24.41
CA VAL A 212 0.08 9.25 25.73
C VAL A 212 1.49 9.82 25.63
N PHE A 213 2.36 9.19 24.82
CA PHE A 213 3.70 9.71 24.56
C PHE A 213 3.67 11.00 23.75
N SER A 214 2.90 11.04 22.69
CA SER A 214 2.75 12.21 21.81
C SER A 214 2.22 13.43 22.56
N TYR A 215 1.40 13.22 23.57
CA TYR A 215 0.88 14.28 24.43
C TYR A 215 1.98 15.08 25.14
N THR A 216 3.09 14.46 25.43
CA THR A 216 4.23 15.13 26.09
C THR A 216 5.12 15.93 25.13
N ILE A 217 4.92 15.79 23.80
CA ILE A 217 5.74 16.46 22.78
C ILE A 217 5.74 17.98 22.94
N PRO A 218 4.57 18.70 23.02
CA PRO A 218 4.54 20.14 23.19
C PRO A 218 5.31 20.60 24.42
N PHE A 219 5.18 19.88 25.53
CA PHE A 219 5.89 20.23 26.77
C PHE A 219 7.39 20.08 26.64
N ARG A 220 7.85 19.01 25.97
CA ARG A 220 9.28 18.76 25.75
C ARG A 220 9.87 19.73 24.73
N CYS A 221 9.07 20.20 23.78
CA CYS A 221 9.50 21.13 22.74
C CYS A 221 9.56 22.59 23.24
N MET A 222 8.65 22.99 24.14
CA MET A 222 8.41 24.38 24.49
C MET A 222 9.01 24.81 25.84
N MET A 223 9.44 23.85 26.68
CA MET A 223 9.90 24.13 28.03
C MET A 223 11.42 24.08 28.21
N THR A 224 11.94 24.93 29.06
CA THR A 224 13.36 24.93 29.46
C THR A 224 13.59 23.94 30.61
N GLU A 225 14.83 23.47 30.79
CA GLU A 225 15.21 22.48 31.82
C GLU A 225 14.86 22.90 33.27
N LYS A 226 14.68 24.19 33.53
CA LYS A 226 14.32 24.71 34.85
C LYS A 226 12.89 24.36 35.30
N GLU A 227 12.05 23.88 34.39
CA GLU A 227 10.62 23.59 34.69
C GLU A 227 10.33 22.08 34.87
N LYS A 228 11.22 21.35 35.56
CA LYS A 228 11.08 19.90 35.85
C LYS A 228 9.74 19.50 36.46
N ASN A 229 9.08 20.41 37.19
CA ASN A 229 7.79 20.14 37.84
C ASN A 229 6.58 20.10 36.87
N THR A 230 6.76 20.50 35.62
CA THR A 230 5.65 20.52 34.64
C THR A 230 5.28 19.13 34.15
N HIS A 231 6.25 18.20 34.11
CA HIS A 231 5.96 16.80 33.81
C HIS A 231 4.99 16.17 34.82
N LEU A 232 5.15 16.49 36.11
CA LEU A 232 4.24 16.02 37.16
C LEU A 232 2.84 16.61 36.99
N ARG A 233 2.70 17.88 36.62
CA ARG A 233 1.39 18.52 36.37
C ARG A 233 0.69 17.98 35.15
N VAL A 234 1.44 17.73 34.07
CA VAL A 234 0.91 17.09 32.84
C VAL A 234 0.41 15.70 33.15
N ARG A 235 1.23 14.90 33.83
CA ARG A 235 0.90 13.55 34.26
C ARG A 235 -0.36 13.55 35.13
N GLN A 236 -0.46 14.40 36.14
CA GLN A 236 -1.62 14.53 37.00
C GLN A 236 -2.88 15.00 36.27
N THR A 237 -2.73 15.86 35.23
CA THR A 237 -3.85 16.33 34.41
C THR A 237 -4.34 15.25 33.45
N LEU A 238 -3.43 14.44 32.93
CA LEU A 238 -3.71 13.30 32.06
C LEU A 238 -4.37 12.15 32.81
N GLU A 239 -3.78 11.71 33.91
CA GLU A 239 -4.23 10.54 34.66
C GLU A 239 -5.72 10.60 35.01
N LYS A 240 -6.25 11.82 35.25
CA LYS A 240 -7.67 12.05 35.54
C LYS A 240 -8.59 12.24 34.31
N ARG A 241 -8.04 12.41 33.10
CA ARG A 241 -8.81 12.85 31.94
C ARG A 241 -8.38 12.26 30.59
N VAL A 242 -7.46 11.29 30.56
CA VAL A 242 -6.88 10.70 29.34
C VAL A 242 -7.95 10.23 28.37
N LEU A 243 -8.91 9.44 28.82
CA LEU A 243 -9.97 8.89 27.97
C LEU A 243 -10.83 9.99 27.34
N ARG A 244 -11.08 11.06 28.07
CA ARG A 244 -11.83 12.19 27.53
C ARG A 244 -11.04 12.96 26.47
N GLU A 245 -9.79 13.28 26.73
CA GLU A 245 -8.93 13.98 25.77
C GLU A 245 -8.67 13.11 24.53
N LEU A 246 -8.48 11.80 24.70
CA LEU A 246 -8.43 10.85 23.61
C LEU A 246 -9.72 10.85 22.80
N GLY A 247 -10.89 10.81 23.44
CA GLY A 247 -12.19 10.84 22.76
C GLY A 247 -12.41 12.12 21.96
N ILE A 248 -12.02 13.29 22.48
CA ILE A 248 -12.09 14.56 21.75
C ILE A 248 -11.13 14.54 20.55
N ASN A 249 -9.92 14.04 20.73
CA ASN A 249 -8.98 13.93 19.63
C ASN A 249 -9.49 12.99 18.53
N VAL A 250 -9.97 11.80 18.88
CA VAL A 250 -10.57 10.87 17.92
C VAL A 250 -11.71 11.54 17.15
N PHE A 251 -12.56 12.31 17.83
CA PHE A 251 -13.64 13.08 17.17
C PHE A 251 -13.06 14.04 16.11
N PHE A 252 -12.01 14.81 16.43
CA PHE A 252 -11.36 15.70 15.46
C PHE A 252 -10.79 14.94 14.28
N GLN A 253 -10.17 13.80 14.52
CA GLN A 253 -9.59 12.98 13.46
C GLN A 253 -10.65 12.39 12.54
N VAL A 254 -11.73 11.88 13.12
CA VAL A 254 -12.88 11.40 12.34
C VAL A 254 -13.49 12.53 11.51
N MET A 255 -13.60 13.74 12.06
CA MET A 255 -14.11 14.90 11.33
C MET A 255 -13.21 15.26 10.14
N ILE A 256 -11.87 15.30 10.33
CA ILE A 256 -10.91 15.57 9.26
C ILE A 256 -11.00 14.46 8.20
N PHE A 257 -11.07 13.20 8.62
CA PHE A 257 -11.22 12.06 7.72
C PHE A 257 -12.50 12.19 6.88
N LEU A 258 -13.66 12.48 7.50
CA LEU A 258 -14.92 12.64 6.79
C LEU A 258 -14.88 13.80 5.79
N ILE A 259 -14.28 14.93 6.15
CA ILE A 259 -14.12 16.09 5.25
C ILE A 259 -13.25 15.67 4.05
N THR A 260 -12.13 15.03 4.30
CA THR A 260 -11.23 14.56 3.22
C THR A 260 -11.91 13.54 2.32
N TRP A 261 -12.70 12.63 2.91
CA TRP A 261 -13.46 11.63 2.16
C TRP A 261 -14.57 12.26 1.29
N VAL A 262 -15.30 13.26 1.79
CA VAL A 262 -16.28 14.02 1.01
C VAL A 262 -15.62 14.75 -0.15
N LEU A 263 -14.46 15.39 0.08
CA LEU A 263 -13.68 16.03 -0.98
C LEU A 263 -13.25 14.98 -2.04
N TYR A 264 -12.79 13.81 -1.59
CA TYR A 264 -12.43 12.72 -2.50
C TYR A 264 -13.60 12.28 -3.38
N LEU A 265 -14.81 12.15 -2.80
CA LEU A 265 -16.03 11.85 -3.56
C LEU A 265 -16.36 12.95 -4.58
N ILE A 266 -16.25 14.22 -4.19
CA ILE A 266 -16.52 15.37 -5.07
C ILE A 266 -15.55 15.35 -6.27
N PHE A 267 -14.24 15.20 -6.03
CA PHE A 267 -13.25 15.17 -7.09
C PHE A 267 -13.36 13.92 -7.95
N GLY A 268 -13.62 12.75 -7.37
CA GLY A 268 -13.89 11.52 -8.11
C GLY A 268 -15.11 11.65 -9.02
N THR A 269 -16.19 12.27 -8.52
CA THR A 269 -17.39 12.57 -9.31
C THR A 269 -17.08 13.53 -10.45
N ALA A 270 -16.27 14.57 -10.22
CA ALA A 270 -15.85 15.52 -11.24
C ALA A 270 -15.02 14.84 -12.36
N VAL A 271 -14.12 13.91 -11.99
CA VAL A 271 -13.35 13.10 -12.96
C VAL A 271 -14.27 12.27 -13.83
N VAL A 272 -15.26 11.59 -13.25
CA VAL A 272 -16.23 10.79 -14.01
C VAL A 272 -17.07 11.67 -14.95
N ALA A 273 -17.53 12.83 -14.47
CA ALA A 273 -18.28 13.79 -15.29
C ALA A 273 -17.43 14.31 -16.47
N TYR A 274 -16.19 14.71 -16.20
CA TYR A 274 -15.24 15.13 -17.23
C TYR A 274 -15.02 14.03 -18.28
N ALA A 275 -14.74 12.81 -17.85
CA ALA A 275 -14.49 11.69 -18.76
C ALA A 275 -15.70 11.43 -19.66
N LYS A 276 -16.92 11.45 -19.13
CA LYS A 276 -18.15 11.26 -19.91
C LYS A 276 -18.45 12.38 -20.90
N LEU A 277 -18.12 13.61 -20.54
CA LEU A 277 -18.42 14.79 -21.39
C LEU A 277 -17.41 15.01 -22.52
N VAL A 278 -16.12 14.66 -22.26
CA VAL A 278 -15.01 15.10 -23.14
C VAL A 278 -14.37 13.93 -23.91
N LYS A 279 -14.56 12.69 -23.45
CA LYS A 279 -13.85 11.52 -24.00
C LYS A 279 -14.73 10.61 -24.82
N THR A 280 -14.10 9.90 -25.77
CA THR A 280 -14.77 8.85 -26.54
C THR A 280 -15.11 7.65 -25.66
N PRO A 281 -16.15 6.87 -25.96
CA PRO A 281 -16.54 5.71 -25.15
C PRO A 281 -15.41 4.73 -24.87
N SER A 282 -14.48 4.53 -25.82
CA SER A 282 -13.32 3.64 -25.67
C SER A 282 -12.27 4.13 -24.66
N THR A 283 -12.18 5.46 -24.44
CA THR A 283 -11.16 6.07 -23.56
C THR A 283 -11.71 6.53 -22.21
N VAL A 284 -13.03 6.43 -21.98
CA VAL A 284 -13.65 6.88 -20.71
C VAL A 284 -13.09 6.13 -19.51
N VAL A 285 -13.02 4.79 -19.58
CA VAL A 285 -12.57 3.96 -18.44
C VAL A 285 -11.10 4.22 -18.11
N SER A 286 -10.22 4.23 -19.12
CA SER A 286 -8.80 4.52 -18.92
C SER A 286 -8.58 5.92 -18.34
N THR A 287 -9.31 6.91 -18.83
CA THR A 287 -9.27 8.29 -18.30
C THR A 287 -9.69 8.34 -16.83
N VAL A 288 -10.78 7.67 -16.46
CA VAL A 288 -11.28 7.64 -15.09
C VAL A 288 -10.29 6.97 -14.14
N ILE A 289 -9.63 5.89 -14.56
CA ILE A 289 -8.62 5.19 -13.76
C ILE A 289 -7.41 6.09 -13.52
N VAL A 290 -6.83 6.68 -14.57
CA VAL A 290 -5.64 7.54 -14.48
C VAL A 290 -5.88 8.77 -13.60
N TYR A 291 -6.96 9.51 -13.89
CA TYR A 291 -7.27 10.71 -13.09
C TYR A 291 -7.79 10.36 -11.68
N GLY A 292 -8.45 9.21 -11.51
CA GLY A 292 -8.87 8.69 -10.22
C GLY A 292 -7.67 8.40 -9.30
N ASP A 293 -6.64 7.72 -9.81
CA ASP A 293 -5.40 7.44 -9.06
C ASP A 293 -4.68 8.74 -8.69
N TRP A 294 -4.70 9.75 -9.58
CA TRP A 294 -4.14 11.06 -9.28
C TRP A 294 -4.92 11.79 -8.17
N VAL A 295 -6.25 11.83 -8.25
CA VAL A 295 -7.11 12.40 -7.20
C VAL A 295 -6.87 11.70 -5.87
N LYS A 296 -6.78 10.38 -5.87
CA LYS A 296 -6.53 9.57 -4.69
C LYS A 296 -5.18 9.91 -4.03
N SER A 297 -4.13 10.03 -4.82
CA SER A 297 -2.79 10.38 -4.32
C SER A 297 -2.78 11.79 -3.72
N THR A 298 -3.40 12.75 -4.41
CA THR A 298 -3.51 14.14 -3.95
C THR A 298 -4.35 14.25 -2.67
N MET A 299 -5.50 13.58 -2.60
CA MET A 299 -6.35 13.60 -1.41
C MET A 299 -5.70 12.91 -0.21
N SER A 300 -4.90 11.87 -0.44
CA SER A 300 -4.12 11.21 0.60
C SER A 300 -3.06 12.15 1.20
N LEU A 301 -2.36 12.91 0.35
CA LEU A 301 -1.39 13.93 0.79
C LEU A 301 -2.07 15.03 1.63
N ILE A 302 -3.18 15.57 1.12
CA ILE A 302 -3.97 16.61 1.78
C ILE A 302 -4.51 16.10 3.13
N GLY A 303 -5.13 14.93 3.15
CA GLY A 303 -5.67 14.34 4.37
C GLY A 303 -4.59 14.08 5.43
N GLY A 304 -3.42 13.59 4.99
CA GLY A 304 -2.26 13.42 5.86
C GLY A 304 -1.76 14.73 6.47
N ALA A 305 -1.66 15.80 5.66
CA ALA A 305 -1.24 17.11 6.12
C ALA A 305 -2.23 17.70 7.14
N PHE A 306 -3.51 17.74 6.81
CA PHE A 306 -4.54 18.26 7.73
C PHE A 306 -4.67 17.41 9.00
N GLY A 307 -4.54 16.10 8.90
CA GLY A 307 -4.53 15.19 10.05
C GLY A 307 -3.41 15.51 11.04
N LEU A 308 -2.18 15.71 10.54
CA LEU A 308 -1.03 16.07 11.40
C LEU A 308 -1.18 17.47 11.98
N ILE A 309 -1.53 18.48 11.15
CA ILE A 309 -1.79 19.85 11.62
C ILE A 309 -2.85 19.83 12.73
N GLY A 310 -3.93 19.08 12.54
CA GLY A 310 -5.00 18.91 13.54
C GLY A 310 -4.49 18.28 14.83
N SER A 311 -3.69 17.21 14.75
CA SER A 311 -3.09 16.54 15.90
C SER A 311 -2.17 17.46 16.68
N ILE A 312 -1.23 18.13 15.99
CA ILE A 312 -0.29 19.06 16.64
C ILE A 312 -1.04 20.24 17.25
N THR A 313 -2.04 20.78 16.54
CA THR A 313 -2.87 21.89 17.05
C THR A 313 -3.61 21.46 18.31
N TYR A 314 -4.19 20.27 18.33
CA TYR A 314 -4.88 19.72 19.49
C TYR A 314 -3.92 19.54 20.69
N LEU A 315 -2.76 18.92 20.46
CA LEU A 315 -1.74 18.75 21.49
C LEU A 315 -1.24 20.10 22.03
N TYR A 316 -1.10 21.11 21.17
CA TYR A 316 -0.71 22.47 21.55
C TYR A 316 -1.80 23.18 22.38
N LEU A 317 -3.08 23.00 22.04
CA LEU A 317 -4.21 23.53 22.85
C LEU A 317 -4.21 22.94 24.26
N ILE A 318 -3.98 21.66 24.41
CA ILE A 318 -3.87 21.03 25.72
C ILE A 318 -2.69 21.61 26.51
N PHE A 319 -1.55 21.80 25.83
CA PHE A 319 -0.38 22.42 26.43
C PHE A 319 -0.69 23.83 26.97
N ILE A 320 -1.30 24.72 26.17
CA ILE A 320 -1.67 26.09 26.60
C ILE A 320 -2.61 26.03 27.81
N ARG A 321 -3.60 25.14 27.79
CA ARG A 321 -4.58 24.99 28.87
C ARG A 321 -3.95 24.51 30.17
N SER A 322 -2.92 23.65 30.09
CA SER A 322 -2.23 23.10 31.26
C SER A 322 -1.18 24.09 31.83
N SER A 323 -0.69 25.02 31.01
CA SER A 323 0.42 25.92 31.35
C SER A 323 -0.03 27.28 31.92
N ARG A 324 -1.23 27.41 32.48
CA ARG A 324 -1.91 28.69 32.83
C ARG A 324 -1.15 29.70 33.70
N LYS A 325 0.03 29.42 34.25
CA LYS A 325 0.76 30.35 35.14
C LYS A 325 2.25 30.58 34.82
N GLY A 326 2.82 30.08 33.74
CA GLY A 326 4.30 30.13 33.58
C GLY A 326 4.86 30.38 32.18
N TYR A 327 3.99 30.58 31.17
CA TYR A 327 4.48 30.68 29.78
C TYR A 327 4.95 32.11 29.45
N GLN A 328 6.16 32.47 29.79
CA GLN A 328 6.70 33.80 29.45
C GLN A 328 7.85 33.86 28.44
N LYS A 329 8.57 32.78 28.15
CA LYS A 329 9.70 32.81 27.20
C LYS A 329 9.88 31.51 26.40
N SER A 330 9.40 31.50 25.16
CA SER A 330 9.84 30.54 24.18
C SER A 330 11.08 31.01 23.43
N ARG A 331 12.05 30.10 23.22
CA ARG A 331 13.27 30.35 22.44
C ARG A 331 13.05 30.21 20.92
N THR A 332 11.91 29.72 20.46
CA THR A 332 11.67 29.34 19.06
C THR A 332 11.57 30.49 18.09
N THR A 333 11.25 31.71 18.55
CA THR A 333 11.05 32.90 17.69
C THR A 333 12.18 33.93 17.72
N LYS A 334 13.40 33.56 18.12
CA LYS A 334 14.54 34.47 18.00
C LYS A 334 14.81 34.80 16.54
N LYS A 335 14.88 36.10 16.22
CA LYS A 335 15.28 36.56 14.87
C LYS A 335 16.65 35.98 14.49
N PRO A 336 16.83 35.59 13.23
CA PRO A 336 18.12 35.06 12.77
C PRO A 336 19.23 36.07 13.00
N SER A 337 20.37 35.59 13.49
CA SER A 337 21.50 36.47 13.83
C SER A 337 22.31 36.93 12.61
N SER A 338 22.34 36.14 11.52
CA SER A 338 23.10 36.48 10.33
C SER A 338 22.29 37.30 9.32
N LYS A 339 22.95 38.24 8.64
CA LYS A 339 22.34 39.08 7.60
C LYS A 339 21.80 38.24 6.44
N LEU A 340 22.53 37.20 6.04
CA LEU A 340 22.18 36.27 4.97
C LEU A 340 20.87 35.50 5.31
N VAL A 341 20.77 35.00 6.53
CA VAL A 341 19.56 34.27 6.98
C VAL A 341 18.38 35.25 7.12
N ARG A 342 18.59 36.52 7.47
CA ARG A 342 17.51 37.53 7.49
C ARG A 342 16.97 37.80 6.09
N THR A 343 17.84 37.86 5.08
CA THR A 343 17.44 38.07 3.68
C THR A 343 16.62 36.85 3.19
N PHE A 344 17.09 35.62 3.42
CA PHE A 344 16.35 34.43 3.06
C PHE A 344 15.03 34.23 3.83
N CYS A 345 14.91 34.78 5.02
CA CYS A 345 13.69 34.74 5.81
C CYS A 345 12.80 35.98 5.61
N GLY A 346 13.15 36.88 4.69
CA GLY A 346 12.36 38.05 4.35
C GLY A 346 11.03 37.68 3.68
N PRO A 347 9.98 38.52 3.79
CA PRO A 347 8.68 38.24 3.19
C PRO A 347 8.77 38.10 1.67
N VAL A 348 9.60 38.89 1.01
CA VAL A 348 9.79 38.83 -0.46
C VAL A 348 10.42 37.49 -0.89
N THR A 349 11.51 37.08 -0.23
CA THR A 349 12.16 35.77 -0.51
C THR A 349 11.24 34.59 -0.18
N ALA A 350 10.43 34.68 0.86
CA ALA A 350 9.43 33.67 1.17
C ALA A 350 8.39 33.55 0.04
N VAL A 351 7.92 34.67 -0.50
CA VAL A 351 6.98 34.67 -1.64
C VAL A 351 7.64 34.09 -2.89
N ILE A 352 8.88 34.53 -3.22
CA ILE A 352 9.62 34.01 -4.38
C ILE A 352 9.85 32.51 -4.28
N LEU A 353 10.32 32.01 -3.12
CA LEU A 353 10.52 30.58 -2.89
C LEU A 353 9.20 29.81 -3.00
N THR A 354 8.12 30.36 -2.46
CA THR A 354 6.79 29.75 -2.55
C THR A 354 6.31 29.65 -4.00
N ILE A 355 6.47 30.73 -4.77
CA ILE A 355 6.12 30.75 -6.20
C ILE A 355 7.00 29.76 -6.98
N ALA A 356 8.31 29.74 -6.74
CA ALA A 356 9.23 28.82 -7.39
C ALA A 356 8.90 27.36 -7.09
N MET A 357 8.50 27.06 -5.86
CA MET A 357 8.11 25.71 -5.45
C MET A 357 6.76 25.30 -6.07
N LEU A 358 5.75 26.19 -6.05
CA LEU A 358 4.47 25.95 -6.73
C LEU A 358 4.65 25.80 -8.25
N ALA A 359 5.54 26.58 -8.85
CA ALA A 359 5.89 26.43 -10.26
C ALA A 359 6.58 25.08 -10.54
N GLY A 360 7.52 24.66 -9.69
CA GLY A 360 8.16 23.35 -9.77
C GLY A 360 7.16 22.19 -9.63
N GLU A 361 6.23 22.30 -8.69
CA GLU A 361 5.14 21.31 -8.53
C GLU A 361 4.22 21.31 -9.76
N THR A 362 3.87 22.47 -10.30
CA THR A 362 3.04 22.58 -11.51
C THR A 362 3.76 21.98 -12.72
N VAL A 363 5.06 22.24 -12.88
CA VAL A 363 5.88 21.65 -13.95
C VAL A 363 5.96 20.13 -13.81
N TYR A 364 6.20 19.65 -12.58
CA TYR A 364 6.20 18.20 -12.30
C TYR A 364 4.84 17.56 -12.58
N LEU A 365 3.76 18.20 -12.17
CA LEU A 365 2.38 17.79 -12.47
C LEU A 365 2.09 17.74 -13.98
N VAL A 366 2.48 18.81 -14.70
CA VAL A 366 2.31 18.88 -16.16
C VAL A 366 3.18 17.83 -16.86
N TYR A 367 4.41 17.60 -16.36
CA TYR A 367 5.28 16.53 -16.86
C TYR A 367 4.66 15.14 -16.62
N ALA A 368 4.22 14.86 -15.40
CA ALA A 368 3.55 13.61 -15.06
C ALA A 368 2.26 13.39 -15.87
N MET A 369 1.45 14.46 -16.10
CA MET A 369 0.27 14.39 -16.95
C MET A 369 0.60 14.22 -18.43
N ARG A 370 1.73 14.77 -18.93
CA ARG A 370 2.17 14.59 -20.32
C ARG A 370 2.75 13.21 -20.55
N ALA A 371 3.51 12.70 -19.60
CA ALA A 371 4.01 11.33 -19.61
C ALA A 371 2.83 10.35 -19.73
N THR A 372 1.84 10.41 -18.86
CA THR A 372 0.60 9.59 -18.94
C THR A 372 -0.22 9.80 -20.20
N ARG A 373 -0.12 10.95 -20.87
CA ARG A 373 -0.87 11.24 -22.12
C ARG A 373 -0.20 10.68 -23.37
N ALA A 374 1.14 10.67 -23.42
CA ALA A 374 1.90 10.08 -24.52
C ALA A 374 1.66 8.56 -24.63
N GLU A 375 1.35 7.94 -23.52
CA GLU A 375 1.21 6.50 -23.31
C GLU A 375 -0.20 5.97 -23.68
N ALA A 376 -1.24 6.78 -23.53
CA ALA A 376 -2.61 6.41 -23.95
C ALA A 376 -2.75 6.27 -25.49
N THR A 377 -1.73 6.65 -26.25
CA THR A 377 -1.70 6.58 -27.73
C THR A 377 -0.75 5.51 -28.26
N ALA A 378 0.04 4.86 -27.41
CA ALA A 378 0.97 3.82 -27.82
C ALA A 378 0.41 2.44 -27.51
N SER A 379 0.18 1.72 -28.54
CA SER A 379 0.26 0.28 -28.72
C SER A 379 -0.97 -0.37 -29.28
N SER A 380 -0.91 -0.65 -30.56
CA SER A 380 -1.60 -1.77 -31.20
C SER A 380 -0.88 -3.10 -30.89
N GLN A 381 -0.22 -3.22 -29.71
CA GLN A 381 0.48 -4.42 -29.30
C GLN A 381 -0.54 -5.51 -28.95
N TYR A 382 -0.36 -6.68 -29.56
CA TYR A 382 -1.17 -7.84 -29.24
C TYR A 382 -0.90 -8.27 -27.79
N ILE A 383 -1.94 -8.27 -26.95
CA ILE A 383 -1.87 -8.76 -25.58
C ILE A 383 -2.47 -10.17 -25.55
N SER A 384 -1.68 -11.16 -25.22
CA SER A 384 -2.14 -12.54 -25.07
C SER A 384 -2.95 -12.72 -23.78
N VAL A 385 -3.85 -13.69 -23.81
CA VAL A 385 -4.77 -14.03 -22.70
C VAL A 385 -4.48 -15.43 -22.22
N SER A 386 -4.15 -15.58 -20.92
CA SER A 386 -3.95 -16.85 -20.26
C SER A 386 -5.13 -17.15 -19.32
N ALA A 387 -5.79 -18.27 -19.51
CA ALA A 387 -6.83 -18.78 -18.63
C ALA A 387 -6.18 -19.37 -17.36
N HIS A 388 -6.24 -18.67 -16.23
CA HIS A 388 -5.66 -19.08 -14.95
C HIS A 388 -6.26 -20.40 -14.47
N ARG A 389 -5.43 -21.44 -14.27
CA ARG A 389 -5.84 -22.80 -13.95
C ARG A 389 -6.88 -23.38 -14.93
N GLY A 390 -6.80 -22.95 -16.21
CA GLY A 390 -7.76 -23.28 -17.23
C GLY A 390 -9.04 -22.45 -17.25
N GLY A 391 -9.17 -21.41 -16.40
CA GLY A 391 -10.38 -20.56 -16.31
C GLY A 391 -11.25 -20.87 -15.09
N ALA A 392 -10.66 -20.73 -13.91
CA ALA A 392 -11.18 -21.14 -12.60
C ALA A 392 -12.50 -20.47 -12.18
N ARG A 393 -13.02 -19.50 -12.95
CA ARG A 393 -14.34 -18.90 -12.69
C ARG A 393 -15.51 -19.68 -13.30
N LYS A 394 -15.26 -20.44 -14.36
CA LYS A 394 -16.31 -21.11 -15.16
C LYS A 394 -16.26 -22.64 -15.08
N ALA A 395 -15.09 -23.19 -14.79
CA ALA A 395 -14.85 -24.62 -14.64
C ALA A 395 -13.99 -24.89 -13.39
N PRO A 396 -14.01 -26.12 -12.83
CA PRO A 396 -13.16 -26.48 -11.70
C PRO A 396 -11.68 -26.37 -12.10
N GLU A 397 -10.90 -25.64 -11.31
CA GLU A 397 -9.50 -25.34 -11.57
C GLU A 397 -8.63 -26.58 -11.79
N ASN A 398 -7.66 -26.50 -12.71
CA ASN A 398 -6.69 -27.56 -12.96
C ASN A 398 -7.34 -28.93 -13.33
N THR A 399 -8.44 -28.91 -14.08
CA THR A 399 -9.14 -30.12 -14.56
C THR A 399 -9.28 -30.09 -16.08
N MET A 400 -9.63 -31.23 -16.67
CA MET A 400 -9.88 -31.33 -18.12
C MET A 400 -11.04 -30.42 -18.56
N SER A 401 -12.07 -30.24 -17.73
CA SER A 401 -13.17 -29.32 -18.00
C SER A 401 -12.70 -27.86 -18.07
N ALA A 402 -11.72 -27.45 -17.24
CA ALA A 402 -11.12 -26.12 -17.29
C ALA A 402 -10.28 -25.92 -18.57
N ILE A 403 -9.50 -26.92 -18.97
CA ILE A 403 -8.73 -26.83 -20.22
C ILE A 403 -9.64 -26.74 -21.44
N LYS A 404 -10.74 -27.52 -21.48
CA LYS A 404 -11.76 -27.39 -22.53
C LYS A 404 -12.36 -26.00 -22.58
N TYR A 405 -12.69 -25.43 -21.42
CA TYR A 405 -13.20 -24.05 -21.35
C TYR A 405 -12.15 -23.02 -21.84
N ALA A 406 -10.86 -23.20 -21.50
CA ALA A 406 -9.82 -22.32 -22.00
C ALA A 406 -9.75 -22.31 -23.54
N VAL A 407 -9.89 -23.47 -24.18
CA VAL A 407 -9.99 -23.61 -25.65
C VAL A 407 -11.25 -22.92 -26.18
N ASP A 408 -12.42 -23.19 -25.58
CA ASP A 408 -13.71 -22.65 -26.02
C ASP A 408 -13.77 -21.11 -25.88
N SER A 409 -13.11 -20.55 -24.88
CA SER A 409 -12.97 -19.10 -24.64
C SER A 409 -11.94 -18.43 -25.54
N MET A 410 -11.31 -19.19 -26.46
CA MET A 410 -10.26 -18.72 -27.37
C MET A 410 -9.10 -18.06 -26.61
N SER A 411 -8.72 -18.60 -25.47
CA SER A 411 -7.53 -18.17 -24.75
C SER A 411 -6.27 -18.53 -25.54
N ASP A 412 -5.21 -17.71 -25.45
CA ASP A 412 -3.93 -18.02 -26.11
C ASP A 412 -3.16 -19.11 -25.34
N TYR A 413 -3.34 -19.09 -24.00
CA TYR A 413 -2.74 -20.06 -23.09
C TYR A 413 -3.77 -20.56 -22.09
N ALA A 414 -3.69 -21.85 -21.72
CA ALA A 414 -4.18 -22.33 -20.45
C ALA A 414 -3.01 -22.35 -19.47
N GLU A 415 -3.11 -21.57 -18.39
CA GLU A 415 -2.15 -21.66 -17.30
C GLU A 415 -2.59 -22.79 -16.37
N ILE A 416 -1.64 -23.63 -15.97
CA ILE A 416 -1.85 -24.82 -15.15
C ILE A 416 -0.75 -24.99 -14.12
N ASP A 417 -1.10 -25.53 -12.96
CA ASP A 417 -0.17 -25.81 -11.87
C ASP A 417 0.14 -27.31 -11.82
N VAL A 418 1.41 -27.70 -11.78
CA VAL A 418 1.79 -29.12 -11.71
C VAL A 418 2.54 -29.43 -10.42
N GLN A 419 2.22 -30.61 -9.85
CA GLN A 419 2.88 -31.19 -8.68
C GLN A 419 3.15 -32.68 -8.87
N GLU A 420 4.00 -33.22 -8.02
CA GLU A 420 4.44 -34.62 -8.05
C GLU A 420 3.77 -35.42 -6.94
N THR A 421 3.22 -36.57 -7.28
CA THR A 421 2.63 -37.58 -6.37
C THR A 421 3.70 -38.41 -5.66
N SER A 422 3.33 -39.25 -4.69
CA SER A 422 4.28 -40.13 -3.97
C SER A 422 4.98 -41.16 -4.87
N ASP A 423 4.30 -41.63 -5.90
CA ASP A 423 4.79 -42.58 -6.91
C ASP A 423 5.46 -41.86 -8.10
N GLY A 424 5.53 -40.54 -8.06
CA GLY A 424 6.30 -39.72 -9.00
C GLY A 424 5.57 -39.31 -10.27
N GLU A 425 4.26 -39.47 -10.35
CA GLU A 425 3.44 -38.97 -11.45
C GLU A 425 3.25 -37.48 -11.37
N ILE A 426 3.14 -36.81 -12.51
CA ILE A 426 2.97 -35.33 -12.59
C ILE A 426 1.48 -35.04 -12.85
N VAL A 427 0.84 -34.42 -11.88
CA VAL A 427 -0.61 -34.13 -11.90
C VAL A 427 -0.89 -32.64 -11.76
N LEU A 428 -2.07 -32.21 -12.22
CA LEU A 428 -2.50 -30.82 -12.13
C LEU A 428 -3.10 -30.53 -10.74
N MET A 429 -2.39 -29.71 -9.94
CA MET A 429 -2.86 -29.27 -8.63
C MET A 429 -2.13 -28.00 -8.18
N HIS A 430 -2.90 -27.00 -7.72
CA HIS A 430 -2.32 -25.78 -7.17
C HIS A 430 -1.87 -25.94 -5.72
N ASP A 431 -2.78 -26.38 -4.85
CA ASP A 431 -2.50 -26.48 -3.41
C ASP A 431 -1.72 -27.76 -3.11
N THR A 432 -0.85 -27.69 -2.12
CA THR A 432 -0.14 -28.86 -1.61
C THR A 432 -1.06 -29.81 -0.84
N ASN A 433 -2.21 -29.32 -0.34
CA ASN A 433 -3.23 -30.09 0.35
C ASN A 433 -4.53 -30.16 -0.48
N LEU A 434 -5.05 -31.35 -0.68
CA LEU A 434 -6.20 -31.63 -1.56
C LEU A 434 -7.55 -31.16 -1.00
N LYS A 435 -7.61 -30.72 0.26
CA LYS A 435 -8.88 -30.44 0.99
C LYS A 435 -9.79 -29.43 0.28
N ARG A 436 -9.23 -28.38 -0.32
CA ARG A 436 -10.03 -27.30 -0.92
C ARG A 436 -10.78 -27.78 -2.16
N THR A 437 -10.14 -28.53 -3.03
CA THR A 437 -10.69 -28.96 -4.31
C THR A 437 -11.44 -30.28 -4.20
N THR A 438 -10.96 -31.27 -3.45
CA THR A 438 -11.54 -32.61 -3.37
C THR A 438 -12.24 -32.91 -2.05
N GLY A 439 -11.92 -32.22 -0.97
CA GLY A 439 -12.42 -32.49 0.39
C GLY A 439 -11.50 -33.37 1.22
N LEU A 440 -10.53 -34.07 0.62
CA LEU A 440 -9.59 -34.95 1.31
C LEU A 440 -8.47 -34.10 1.97
N ASN A 441 -8.32 -34.22 3.28
CA ASN A 441 -7.27 -33.55 4.02
C ASN A 441 -5.96 -34.36 4.01
N ALA A 442 -5.29 -34.40 2.85
CA ALA A 442 -4.02 -35.07 2.65
C ALA A 442 -3.10 -34.22 1.78
N SER A 443 -1.78 -34.39 1.93
CA SER A 443 -0.78 -33.73 1.09
C SER A 443 -0.54 -34.57 -0.19
N ILE A 444 -0.40 -33.88 -1.33
CA ILE A 444 -0.28 -34.51 -2.64
C ILE A 444 0.89 -35.52 -2.73
N TRP A 445 2.03 -35.20 -2.10
CA TRP A 445 3.22 -36.06 -2.09
C TRP A 445 3.11 -37.28 -1.17
N THR A 446 2.00 -37.45 -0.47
CA THR A 446 1.75 -38.61 0.40
C THR A 446 0.84 -39.66 -0.25
N LEU A 447 0.29 -39.37 -1.43
CA LEU A 447 -0.64 -40.20 -2.15
C LEU A 447 -0.09 -40.61 -3.52
N THR A 448 -0.42 -41.86 -3.95
CA THR A 448 -0.18 -42.33 -5.31
C THR A 448 -1.18 -41.73 -6.29
N TYR A 449 -0.86 -41.77 -7.59
CA TYR A 449 -1.83 -41.32 -8.60
C TYR A 449 -3.12 -42.15 -8.58
N ASP A 450 -3.03 -43.44 -8.36
CA ASP A 450 -4.21 -44.29 -8.26
C ASP A 450 -5.19 -43.82 -7.17
N GLU A 451 -4.66 -43.42 -6.01
CA GLU A 451 -5.48 -42.86 -4.93
C GLU A 451 -6.05 -41.47 -5.29
N ILE A 452 -5.27 -40.63 -5.94
CA ILE A 452 -5.68 -39.27 -6.36
C ILE A 452 -6.73 -39.33 -7.47
N SER A 453 -6.61 -40.26 -8.41
CA SER A 453 -7.53 -40.41 -9.54
C SER A 453 -8.96 -40.78 -9.13
N GLN A 454 -9.16 -41.31 -7.92
CA GLN A 454 -10.48 -41.61 -7.36
C GLN A 454 -11.19 -40.40 -6.74
N LEU A 455 -10.51 -39.28 -6.63
CA LEU A 455 -11.05 -38.08 -5.99
C LEU A 455 -11.87 -37.25 -6.99
N ASP A 456 -12.97 -36.67 -6.51
CA ASP A 456 -13.80 -35.73 -7.27
C ASP A 456 -13.35 -34.30 -7.05
N ALA A 457 -12.69 -33.71 -8.06
CA ALA A 457 -12.22 -32.33 -8.05
C ALA A 457 -13.28 -31.32 -8.55
N GLY A 458 -14.42 -31.80 -9.04
CA GLY A 458 -15.45 -30.96 -9.67
C GLY A 458 -16.64 -30.65 -8.78
N VAL A 459 -17.10 -31.59 -7.95
CA VAL A 459 -18.35 -31.48 -7.18
C VAL A 459 -18.34 -30.27 -6.21
N ARG A 460 -17.18 -29.93 -5.67
CA ARG A 460 -17.02 -28.79 -4.75
C ARG A 460 -17.09 -27.44 -5.46
N PHE A 461 -16.75 -27.38 -6.73
CA PHE A 461 -16.94 -26.21 -7.56
C PHE A 461 -18.43 -26.07 -7.95
N ASN A 462 -19.02 -27.09 -8.57
CA ASN A 462 -20.43 -27.12 -8.91
C ASN A 462 -20.86 -28.55 -9.16
N LYS A 463 -22.09 -28.95 -8.72
CA LYS A 463 -22.65 -30.30 -8.89
C LYS A 463 -22.67 -30.82 -10.34
N LYS A 464 -22.69 -29.90 -11.33
CA LYS A 464 -22.65 -30.27 -12.76
C LYS A 464 -21.34 -30.92 -13.20
N PHE A 465 -20.26 -30.73 -12.42
CA PHE A 465 -18.93 -31.27 -12.67
C PHE A 465 -18.62 -32.47 -11.77
N ARG A 466 -19.64 -33.10 -11.19
CA ARG A 466 -19.43 -34.30 -10.37
C ARG A 466 -18.72 -35.38 -11.18
N GLY A 467 -17.71 -36.01 -10.58
CA GLY A 467 -16.88 -37.03 -11.20
C GLY A 467 -15.69 -36.49 -12.00
N GLU A 468 -15.45 -35.18 -11.97
CA GLU A 468 -14.26 -34.61 -12.59
C GLU A 468 -13.01 -35.04 -11.82
N GLN A 469 -12.06 -35.63 -12.51
CA GLN A 469 -10.80 -36.14 -11.93
C GLN A 469 -9.68 -35.13 -11.99
N ILE A 470 -8.63 -35.38 -11.20
CA ILE A 470 -7.35 -34.66 -11.30
C ILE A 470 -6.54 -35.30 -12.43
N PRO A 471 -6.27 -34.60 -13.55
CA PRO A 471 -5.59 -35.17 -14.69
C PRO A 471 -4.07 -35.23 -14.51
N LYS A 472 -3.41 -36.16 -15.21
CA LYS A 472 -1.96 -36.13 -15.43
C LYS A 472 -1.59 -35.05 -16.45
N LEU A 473 -0.35 -34.60 -16.39
CA LEU A 473 0.18 -33.60 -17.34
C LEU A 473 0.13 -34.14 -18.78
N GLU A 474 0.47 -35.41 -19.00
CA GLU A 474 0.42 -36.06 -20.32
C GLU A 474 -0.96 -36.00 -20.95
N GLU A 475 -2.02 -36.24 -20.18
CA GLU A 475 -3.40 -36.20 -20.65
C GLU A 475 -3.80 -34.81 -21.11
N VAL A 476 -3.34 -33.78 -20.35
CA VAL A 476 -3.59 -32.37 -20.68
C VAL A 476 -2.83 -31.95 -21.93
N ILE A 477 -1.57 -32.35 -22.06
CA ILE A 477 -0.75 -32.06 -23.25
C ILE A 477 -1.36 -32.72 -24.48
N ALA A 478 -1.75 -34.01 -24.39
CA ALA A 478 -2.39 -34.74 -25.48
C ALA A 478 -3.67 -34.05 -25.96
N TYR A 479 -4.46 -33.47 -25.05
CA TYR A 479 -5.65 -32.70 -25.42
C TYR A 479 -5.32 -31.31 -25.99
N ALA A 480 -4.35 -30.60 -25.42
CA ALA A 480 -3.98 -29.22 -25.77
C ALA A 480 -3.26 -29.14 -27.13
N LYS A 481 -2.53 -30.20 -27.52
CA LYS A 481 -1.74 -30.25 -28.76
C LYS A 481 -2.52 -29.82 -29.99
N GLY A 482 -2.06 -28.76 -30.66
CA GLY A 482 -2.71 -28.16 -31.83
C GLY A 482 -3.97 -27.33 -31.54
N LYS A 483 -4.33 -27.11 -30.25
CA LYS A 483 -5.55 -26.36 -29.88
C LYS A 483 -5.27 -25.12 -29.02
N ILE A 484 -4.35 -25.21 -28.06
CA ILE A 484 -4.04 -24.13 -27.13
C ILE A 484 -2.61 -24.31 -26.58
N ASN A 485 -1.92 -23.21 -26.32
CA ASN A 485 -0.63 -23.28 -25.63
C ASN A 485 -0.81 -23.48 -24.13
N LEU A 486 0.18 -24.08 -23.46
CA LEU A 486 0.18 -24.26 -22.01
C LEU A 486 1.23 -23.38 -21.35
N ASN A 487 0.83 -22.71 -20.27
CA ASN A 487 1.73 -22.11 -19.29
C ASN A 487 1.79 -23.03 -18.07
N ILE A 488 2.86 -23.84 -17.98
CA ILE A 488 3.00 -24.88 -16.98
C ILE A 488 3.78 -24.35 -15.78
N GLU A 489 3.06 -24.05 -14.67
CA GLU A 489 3.73 -23.62 -13.43
C GLU A 489 4.16 -24.84 -12.61
N VAL A 490 5.47 -25.06 -12.48
CA VAL A 490 6.05 -26.10 -11.64
C VAL A 490 6.10 -25.64 -10.19
N LYS A 491 5.30 -26.27 -9.33
CA LYS A 491 5.20 -25.92 -7.91
C LYS A 491 6.33 -26.53 -7.09
N TYR A 492 6.98 -25.68 -6.28
CA TYR A 492 7.93 -26.13 -5.26
C TYR A 492 7.19 -26.35 -3.93
N ASN A 493 7.23 -27.57 -3.41
CA ASN A 493 6.60 -27.96 -2.15
C ASN A 493 7.57 -28.52 -1.10
N GLY A 494 8.87 -28.57 -1.42
CA GLY A 494 9.91 -29.10 -0.52
C GLY A 494 10.06 -30.63 -0.53
N HIS A 495 9.17 -31.37 -1.22
CA HIS A 495 9.17 -32.83 -1.33
C HIS A 495 9.37 -33.33 -2.76
N ASN A 496 9.63 -32.43 -3.71
CA ASN A 496 9.80 -32.74 -5.11
C ASN A 496 11.03 -33.64 -5.35
N GLN A 497 10.85 -34.71 -6.14
CA GLN A 497 11.90 -35.63 -6.55
C GLN A 497 12.19 -35.47 -8.05
N ASN A 498 13.04 -34.51 -8.42
CA ASN A 498 13.38 -34.21 -9.82
C ASN A 498 12.19 -33.78 -10.70
N ILE A 499 11.19 -33.11 -10.13
CA ILE A 499 9.97 -32.69 -10.84
C ILE A 499 10.27 -31.97 -12.16
N VAL A 500 11.26 -31.06 -12.20
CA VAL A 500 11.61 -30.33 -13.42
C VAL A 500 12.06 -31.28 -14.54
N LYS A 501 12.91 -32.27 -14.23
CA LYS A 501 13.38 -33.24 -15.20
C LYS A 501 12.22 -34.07 -15.77
N LYS A 502 11.25 -34.46 -14.91
CA LYS A 502 10.06 -35.22 -15.32
C LYS A 502 9.16 -34.39 -16.21
N VAL A 503 8.87 -33.13 -15.81
CA VAL A 503 8.02 -32.22 -16.61
C VAL A 503 8.65 -31.94 -17.97
N VAL A 504 9.95 -31.64 -18.03
CA VAL A 504 10.67 -31.41 -19.30
C VAL A 504 10.61 -32.67 -20.17
N LYS A 505 10.86 -33.85 -19.60
CA LYS A 505 10.77 -35.11 -20.34
C LYS A 505 9.36 -35.35 -20.91
N ILE A 506 8.30 -35.09 -20.14
CA ILE A 506 6.92 -35.22 -20.62
C ILE A 506 6.66 -34.26 -21.79
N ILE A 507 7.16 -33.02 -21.71
CA ILE A 507 7.03 -32.02 -22.79
C ILE A 507 7.73 -32.52 -24.06
N GLU A 508 8.97 -33.05 -23.94
CA GLU A 508 9.75 -33.56 -25.06
C GLU A 508 9.15 -34.83 -25.68
N ASP A 509 8.77 -35.79 -24.84
CA ASP A 509 8.18 -37.09 -25.30
C ASP A 509 6.87 -36.86 -26.07
N ASN A 510 6.19 -35.71 -25.88
CA ASN A 510 4.95 -35.36 -26.56
C ASN A 510 5.15 -34.32 -27.69
N ASP A 511 6.38 -33.96 -28.08
CA ASP A 511 6.70 -32.91 -29.06
C ASP A 511 5.91 -31.61 -28.79
N PHE A 512 5.95 -31.10 -27.56
CA PHE A 512 5.15 -29.98 -27.12
C PHE A 512 5.96 -28.72 -26.73
N VAL A 513 7.27 -28.72 -27.02
CA VAL A 513 8.20 -27.62 -26.67
C VAL A 513 7.72 -26.27 -27.24
N ASP A 514 7.29 -26.24 -28.50
CA ASP A 514 6.86 -25.00 -29.19
C ASP A 514 5.48 -24.52 -28.74
N GLN A 515 4.71 -25.34 -28.01
CA GLN A 515 3.35 -24.99 -27.55
C GLN A 515 3.28 -24.81 -26.02
N CYS A 516 4.41 -24.69 -25.34
CA CYS A 516 4.41 -24.44 -23.91
C CYS A 516 5.43 -23.41 -23.47
N VAL A 517 5.15 -22.84 -22.30
CA VAL A 517 6.12 -22.12 -21.49
C VAL A 517 6.14 -22.74 -20.10
N LEU A 518 7.32 -22.80 -19.47
CA LEU A 518 7.49 -23.34 -18.14
C LEU A 518 7.70 -22.19 -17.15
N THR A 519 6.86 -22.12 -16.14
CA THR A 519 6.96 -21.10 -15.09
C THR A 519 7.19 -21.71 -13.72
N SER A 520 7.80 -20.95 -12.81
CA SER A 520 7.92 -21.32 -11.40
C SER A 520 8.19 -20.12 -10.52
N MET A 521 7.78 -20.20 -9.25
CA MET A 521 8.23 -19.27 -8.19
C MET A 521 9.65 -19.62 -7.69
N ASN A 522 10.16 -20.80 -7.97
CA ASN A 522 11.52 -21.23 -7.64
C ASN A 522 12.45 -20.99 -8.84
N TYR A 523 13.30 -19.99 -8.74
CA TYR A 523 14.20 -19.61 -9.83
C TYR A 523 15.19 -20.73 -10.23
N ASN A 524 15.57 -21.60 -9.28
CA ASN A 524 16.45 -22.74 -9.59
C ASN A 524 15.75 -23.77 -10.50
N PHE A 525 14.42 -23.87 -10.47
CA PHE A 525 13.69 -24.74 -11.40
C PHE A 525 13.82 -24.25 -12.85
N LEU A 526 13.82 -22.93 -13.07
CA LEU A 526 14.04 -22.35 -14.39
C LEU A 526 15.46 -22.63 -14.89
N ARG A 527 16.48 -22.48 -14.01
CA ARG A 527 17.86 -22.85 -14.34
C ARG A 527 18.01 -24.32 -14.70
N GLN A 528 17.32 -25.21 -13.98
CA GLN A 528 17.31 -26.64 -14.27
C GLN A 528 16.63 -26.92 -15.61
N ALA A 529 15.48 -26.29 -15.90
CA ALA A 529 14.77 -26.45 -17.17
C ALA A 529 15.67 -26.02 -18.36
N LYS A 530 16.26 -24.81 -18.29
CA LYS A 530 17.19 -24.30 -19.32
C LYS A 530 18.43 -25.16 -19.50
N LYS A 531 18.93 -25.81 -18.44
CA LYS A 531 20.07 -26.73 -18.51
C LYS A 531 19.71 -28.04 -19.23
N ILE A 532 18.46 -28.52 -19.05
CA ILE A 532 17.98 -29.76 -19.67
C ILE A 532 17.61 -29.49 -21.13
N ASN A 533 16.79 -28.49 -21.36
CA ASN A 533 16.36 -28.05 -22.69
C ASN A 533 16.32 -26.53 -22.79
N PRO A 534 17.30 -25.88 -23.46
CA PRO A 534 17.37 -24.44 -23.60
C PRO A 534 16.24 -23.83 -24.46
N ASP A 535 15.59 -24.64 -25.32
CA ASP A 535 14.54 -24.18 -26.24
C ASP A 535 13.18 -23.97 -25.53
N ILE A 536 12.98 -24.57 -24.37
CA ILE A 536 11.78 -24.32 -23.57
C ILE A 536 11.80 -22.88 -23.05
N LYS A 537 10.82 -22.08 -23.45
CA LYS A 537 10.63 -20.70 -22.94
C LYS A 537 10.26 -20.74 -21.46
N THR A 538 11.00 -20.01 -20.64
CA THR A 538 10.84 -20.03 -19.18
C THR A 538 10.40 -18.68 -18.61
N GLY A 539 9.53 -18.69 -17.59
CA GLY A 539 9.02 -17.49 -16.94
C GLY A 539 9.19 -17.52 -15.42
N TYR A 540 9.69 -16.43 -14.84
CA TYR A 540 9.83 -16.33 -13.40
C TYR A 540 8.56 -15.75 -12.77
N THR A 541 7.86 -16.57 -11.98
CA THR A 541 6.62 -16.17 -11.28
C THR A 541 6.96 -15.45 -9.98
N MET A 542 6.55 -14.18 -9.85
CA MET A 542 6.91 -13.31 -8.74
C MET A 542 5.67 -12.73 -8.04
N LYS A 543 5.46 -13.08 -6.76
CA LYS A 543 4.46 -12.41 -5.88
C LYS A 543 4.88 -10.99 -5.52
N MET A 544 6.18 -10.70 -5.61
CA MET A 544 6.80 -9.42 -5.29
C MET A 544 8.06 -9.30 -6.15
N SER A 545 8.27 -8.11 -6.72
CA SER A 545 9.50 -7.78 -7.44
C SER A 545 10.04 -6.43 -6.97
N TYR A 546 11.33 -6.39 -6.64
CA TYR A 546 12.07 -5.18 -6.27
C TYR A 546 13.55 -5.35 -6.65
N GLY A 547 14.18 -4.29 -7.18
CA GLY A 547 15.57 -4.31 -7.62
C GLY A 547 15.71 -4.46 -9.13
N GLY A 548 16.92 -4.80 -9.59
CA GLY A 548 17.24 -5.03 -10.99
C GLY A 548 16.74 -6.39 -11.52
N LEU A 549 16.52 -6.47 -12.81
CA LEU A 549 16.06 -7.67 -13.49
C LEU A 549 17.19 -8.31 -14.32
N GLU A 550 18.37 -7.67 -14.33
CA GLU A 550 19.49 -7.94 -15.23
C GLU A 550 20.10 -9.34 -15.02
N ASP A 551 20.14 -9.81 -13.77
CA ASP A 551 20.80 -11.08 -13.42
C ASP A 551 19.86 -12.30 -13.50
N MET A 552 18.70 -12.16 -14.16
CA MET A 552 17.70 -13.23 -14.27
C MET A 552 17.77 -13.93 -15.63
N ASP A 553 18.95 -14.44 -15.99
CA ASP A 553 19.23 -15.03 -17.33
C ASP A 553 18.37 -16.25 -17.64
N ALA A 554 18.00 -17.04 -16.62
CA ALA A 554 17.16 -18.22 -16.81
C ALA A 554 15.65 -17.88 -16.93
N ALA A 555 15.27 -16.63 -17.05
CA ALA A 555 13.89 -16.22 -17.30
C ALA A 555 13.81 -15.48 -18.63
N ASP A 556 13.04 -16.02 -19.59
CA ASP A 556 12.76 -15.35 -20.87
C ASP A 556 11.67 -14.29 -20.69
N PHE A 557 10.81 -14.44 -19.68
CA PHE A 557 9.78 -13.47 -19.33
C PHE A 557 9.51 -13.44 -17.82
N PHE A 558 8.79 -12.41 -17.34
CA PHE A 558 8.41 -12.25 -15.95
C PHE A 558 6.91 -12.39 -15.78
N SER A 559 6.47 -13.33 -14.92
CA SER A 559 5.08 -13.48 -14.50
C SER A 559 4.89 -12.83 -13.13
N VAL A 560 4.31 -11.63 -13.08
CA VAL A 560 4.32 -10.77 -11.89
C VAL A 560 2.90 -10.49 -11.40
N LYS A 561 2.71 -10.52 -10.06
CA LYS A 561 1.45 -10.07 -9.47
C LYS A 561 1.16 -8.62 -9.88
N TYR A 562 0.01 -8.37 -10.52
CA TYR A 562 -0.34 -7.09 -11.14
C TYR A 562 -0.18 -5.86 -10.23
N THR A 563 -0.31 -6.04 -8.89
CA THR A 563 -0.12 -4.95 -7.92
C THR A 563 1.31 -4.41 -7.84
N TYR A 564 2.29 -5.16 -8.36
CA TYR A 564 3.71 -4.77 -8.42
C TYR A 564 4.14 -4.28 -9.80
N ILE A 565 3.28 -4.41 -10.80
CA ILE A 565 3.56 -3.94 -12.16
C ILE A 565 3.31 -2.43 -12.22
N THR A 566 4.30 -1.74 -12.74
CA THR A 566 4.24 -0.33 -13.12
C THR A 566 4.73 -0.25 -14.56
N GLU A 567 4.39 0.81 -15.26
CA GLU A 567 4.89 1.08 -16.59
C GLU A 567 6.41 1.03 -16.64
N SER A 568 7.11 1.73 -15.74
CA SER A 568 8.58 1.67 -15.65
C SER A 568 9.12 0.26 -15.41
N PHE A 569 8.35 -0.65 -14.79
CA PHE A 569 8.72 -2.06 -14.67
C PHE A 569 8.64 -2.76 -16.03
N VAL A 570 7.57 -2.52 -16.77
CA VAL A 570 7.36 -3.11 -18.11
C VAL A 570 8.42 -2.60 -19.09
N GLU A 571 8.64 -1.29 -19.14
CA GLU A 571 9.69 -0.67 -19.98
C GLU A 571 11.08 -1.24 -19.66
N HIS A 572 11.39 -1.41 -18.37
CA HIS A 572 12.67 -1.99 -17.96
C HIS A 572 12.79 -3.44 -18.41
N ALA A 573 11.75 -4.27 -18.22
CA ALA A 573 11.75 -5.65 -18.71
C ALA A 573 11.90 -5.73 -20.23
N HIS A 574 11.16 -4.90 -20.96
CA HIS A 574 11.25 -4.81 -22.42
C HIS A 574 12.64 -4.35 -22.89
N SER A 575 13.29 -3.42 -22.17
CA SER A 575 14.67 -3.00 -22.49
C SER A 575 15.70 -4.14 -22.37
N LEU A 576 15.35 -5.18 -21.59
CA LEU A 576 16.13 -6.42 -21.46
C LEU A 576 15.67 -7.53 -22.44
N GLY A 577 14.73 -7.21 -23.34
CA GLY A 577 14.15 -8.18 -24.28
C GLY A 577 13.23 -9.21 -23.63
N LYS A 578 12.64 -8.91 -22.46
CA LYS A 578 11.81 -9.83 -21.67
C LYS A 578 10.37 -9.35 -21.61
N GLU A 579 9.42 -10.25 -21.87
CA GLU A 579 7.99 -9.98 -21.77
C GLU A 579 7.51 -9.96 -20.32
N VAL A 580 6.34 -9.32 -20.08
CA VAL A 580 5.69 -9.23 -18.77
C VAL A 580 4.29 -9.80 -18.81
N CYS A 581 4.05 -10.84 -18.02
CA CYS A 581 2.74 -11.43 -17.76
C CYS A 581 2.19 -10.92 -16.43
N ALA A 582 0.95 -10.44 -16.43
CA ALA A 582 0.29 -9.93 -15.22
C ALA A 582 -0.72 -10.94 -14.66
N TRP A 583 -0.65 -11.29 -13.36
CA TRP A 583 -1.56 -12.23 -12.70
C TRP A 583 -2.04 -11.76 -11.32
N THR A 584 -3.17 -12.22 -10.76
CA THR A 584 -4.35 -12.75 -11.42
C THR A 584 -5.36 -11.64 -11.49
N LEU A 585 -5.81 -11.28 -12.69
CA LEU A 585 -6.69 -10.14 -12.91
C LEU A 585 -8.13 -10.61 -13.16
N ASN A 586 -9.04 -10.22 -12.28
CA ASN A 586 -10.44 -10.63 -12.34
C ASN A 586 -11.43 -9.44 -12.39
N TYR A 587 -10.90 -8.22 -12.43
CA TYR A 587 -11.70 -7.00 -12.47
C TYR A 587 -11.30 -6.12 -13.66
N GLN A 588 -12.30 -5.61 -14.37
CA GLN A 588 -12.11 -4.79 -15.56
C GLN A 588 -11.13 -3.62 -15.37
N GLY A 589 -11.21 -2.91 -14.22
CA GLY A 589 -10.34 -1.76 -13.95
C GLY A 589 -8.87 -2.16 -13.80
N ASP A 590 -8.59 -3.31 -13.16
CA ASP A 590 -7.22 -3.81 -13.03
C ASP A 590 -6.68 -4.31 -14.39
N MET A 591 -7.54 -4.97 -15.21
CA MET A 591 -7.20 -5.37 -16.57
C MET A 591 -6.84 -4.16 -17.43
N GLN A 592 -7.69 -3.12 -17.45
CA GLN A 592 -7.44 -1.89 -18.21
C GLN A 592 -6.14 -1.21 -17.78
N ARG A 593 -5.84 -1.21 -16.47
CA ARG A 593 -4.60 -0.65 -15.97
C ARG A 593 -3.39 -1.41 -16.49
N MET A 594 -3.43 -2.74 -16.54
CA MET A 594 -2.33 -3.53 -17.08
C MET A 594 -2.18 -3.38 -18.60
N VAL A 595 -3.29 -3.29 -19.32
CA VAL A 595 -3.28 -2.90 -20.75
C VAL A 595 -2.56 -1.55 -20.93
N ASN A 596 -2.89 -0.55 -20.11
CA ASN A 596 -2.24 0.76 -20.15
C ASN A 596 -0.76 0.72 -19.75
N CYS A 597 -0.34 -0.21 -18.89
CA CYS A 597 1.07 -0.42 -18.55
C CYS A 597 1.87 -1.14 -19.66
N GLY A 598 1.21 -1.64 -20.71
CA GLY A 598 1.87 -2.30 -21.85
C GLY A 598 2.34 -3.73 -21.54
N VAL A 599 1.62 -4.48 -20.68
CA VAL A 599 1.94 -5.90 -20.43
C VAL A 599 1.67 -6.76 -21.66
N ASP A 600 2.42 -7.84 -21.83
CA ASP A 600 2.34 -8.73 -22.99
C ASP A 600 1.31 -9.86 -22.82
N ASN A 601 1.00 -10.21 -21.55
CA ASN A 601 0.04 -11.27 -21.26
C ASN A 601 -0.76 -10.93 -19.99
N ILE A 602 -2.06 -11.28 -20.00
CA ILE A 602 -2.94 -11.17 -18.82
C ILE A 602 -3.44 -12.56 -18.43
N ILE A 603 -3.09 -12.99 -17.22
CA ILE A 603 -3.54 -14.25 -16.60
C ILE A 603 -4.76 -13.97 -15.73
N THR A 604 -5.88 -14.64 -16.02
CA THR A 604 -7.21 -14.36 -15.43
C THR A 604 -8.04 -15.61 -15.24
N ASP A 605 -8.95 -15.59 -14.24
CA ASP A 605 -10.00 -16.63 -14.10
C ASP A 605 -11.16 -16.43 -15.09
N ASP A 606 -11.24 -15.26 -15.79
CA ASP A 606 -12.31 -14.90 -16.73
C ASP A 606 -11.72 -14.36 -18.06
N PRO A 607 -11.23 -15.24 -18.94
CA PRO A 607 -10.60 -14.83 -20.20
C PRO A 607 -11.53 -14.08 -21.14
N GLU A 608 -12.84 -14.38 -21.14
CA GLU A 608 -13.82 -13.65 -21.95
C GLU A 608 -13.89 -12.17 -21.56
N LEU A 609 -13.79 -11.87 -20.26
CA LEU A 609 -13.78 -10.49 -19.77
C LEU A 609 -12.53 -9.74 -20.26
N VAL A 610 -11.34 -10.38 -20.23
CA VAL A 610 -10.10 -9.77 -20.73
C VAL A 610 -10.20 -9.46 -22.21
N ARG A 611 -10.72 -10.40 -23.03
CA ARG A 611 -10.93 -10.15 -24.47
C ARG A 611 -11.83 -8.94 -24.70
N LYS A 612 -12.93 -8.82 -23.95
CA LYS A 612 -13.82 -7.65 -24.03
C LYS A 612 -13.09 -6.34 -23.68
N VAL A 613 -12.22 -6.37 -22.66
CA VAL A 613 -11.43 -5.20 -22.26
C VAL A 613 -10.44 -4.81 -23.35
N ILE A 614 -9.68 -5.77 -23.89
CA ILE A 614 -8.67 -5.52 -24.94
C ILE A 614 -9.34 -4.99 -26.21
N LEU A 615 -10.48 -5.57 -26.62
CA LEU A 615 -11.21 -5.16 -27.83
C LEU A 615 -12.04 -3.88 -27.66
N GLY A 616 -12.06 -3.30 -26.45
CA GLY A 616 -12.89 -2.13 -26.15
C GLY A 616 -14.39 -2.37 -26.30
N THR A 617 -14.84 -3.63 -26.27
CA THR A 617 -16.25 -4.06 -26.43
C THR A 617 -16.98 -4.21 -25.11
N THR A 618 -16.30 -3.97 -23.98
CA THR A 618 -16.95 -3.78 -22.68
C THR A 618 -17.88 -2.58 -22.77
N ASP A 619 -19.00 -2.65 -22.09
CA ASP A 619 -20.10 -1.65 -22.10
C ASP A 619 -19.63 -0.28 -22.61
N ARG A 620 -19.97 0.04 -23.86
CA ARG A 620 -19.58 1.30 -24.53
C ARG A 620 -20.01 2.54 -23.73
N ASN A 621 -20.81 2.33 -22.68
CA ASN A 621 -21.28 3.37 -21.78
C ASN A 621 -21.43 2.83 -20.34
N PRO A 622 -20.32 2.54 -19.62
CA PRO A 622 -20.43 2.06 -18.25
C PRO A 622 -21.20 3.08 -17.40
N GLY A 623 -22.11 2.58 -16.56
CA GLY A 623 -22.94 3.39 -15.69
C GLY A 623 -22.09 4.32 -14.81
N PHE A 624 -22.62 5.49 -14.42
CA PHE A 624 -21.92 6.47 -13.60
C PHE A 624 -21.37 5.85 -12.30
N VAL A 625 -22.13 4.96 -11.66
CA VAL A 625 -21.75 4.28 -10.40
C VAL A 625 -20.55 3.34 -10.61
N SER A 626 -20.51 2.60 -11.74
CA SER A 626 -19.35 1.76 -12.10
C SER A 626 -18.09 2.59 -12.31
N LEU A 627 -18.19 3.69 -13.06
CA LEU A 627 -17.08 4.61 -13.30
C LEU A 627 -16.60 5.26 -12.00
N LEU A 628 -17.50 5.67 -11.12
CA LEU A 628 -17.15 6.19 -9.80
C LEU A 628 -16.43 5.13 -8.96
N GLY A 629 -16.85 3.85 -9.07
CA GLY A 629 -16.14 2.73 -8.45
C GLY A 629 -14.70 2.59 -8.94
N TYR A 630 -14.40 2.86 -10.22
CA TYR A 630 -13.02 2.87 -10.75
C TYR A 630 -12.21 4.08 -10.27
N ALA A 631 -12.83 5.25 -10.19
CA ALA A 631 -12.16 6.47 -9.70
C ALA A 631 -11.82 6.42 -8.21
N LEU A 632 -12.54 5.61 -7.42
CA LEU A 632 -12.41 5.53 -5.95
C LEU A 632 -11.67 4.28 -5.46
N LYS A 633 -11.32 3.32 -6.32
CA LYS A 633 -10.47 2.17 -5.99
C LYS A 633 -9.01 2.59 -5.87
#